data_b2d60e3bab7a9c25ac67a38fb4d051d6
#
_entry.id   b2d60e3bab7a9c25ac67a38fb4d051d6
#
_cell.length_a   1.000
_cell.length_b   1.000
_cell.length_c   1.000
_cell.angle_alpha   90.00
_cell.angle_beta   90.00
_cell.angle_gamma   90.00
#
_symmetry.space_group_name_H-M   'P 1'
#
loop_
_entity.id
_entity.type
_entity.pdbx_description
1 polymer ?
#
loop_
_entity_poly.entity_id
_entity_poly.type
_entity_poly.pdbx_seq_one_letter_code
_entity_poly.pdbx_strand_id
1 'polypeptide(L)'
;KALSELGKQPHECITISGIGCSSNLPGFINTYGMHTLHGRALAVATGMKMANHELTVMVTGGDGDGFGIGGNHFLHTMRRNVDLTYIVMDNQIYGLTTGQTSPTSALGMETKSTPEGNLENPINPMPLAMVGGATFVARAYTGQQAHLVDILKQAISHKGFSLVDVFSPCVTYNKDNTYQWFKARVKKLEDSGHDRTDFHSALDKGYMWGDEIPIGVFWQREDLPTLNDLEPVLDEGGPLAYRTLGITKTQSDSLMAEMM
;
A
#
# COMPACT_ATOMS: atom_id res chain seq x y z
N LYS A 1 -6.39 -14.18 -7.10
CA LYS A 1 -6.83 -14.07 -8.50
C LYS A 1 -5.85 -13.23 -9.30
N ALA A 2 -5.55 -11.97 -8.94
CA ALA A 2 -4.61 -11.10 -9.69
C ALA A 2 -3.25 -11.79 -9.93
N LEU A 3 -2.59 -12.32 -8.90
CA LEU A 3 -1.33 -13.05 -9.01
C LEU A 3 -1.42 -14.25 -9.96
N SER A 4 -2.49 -15.04 -9.84
CA SER A 4 -2.73 -16.20 -10.70
C SER A 4 -2.91 -15.81 -12.17
N GLU A 5 -3.63 -14.71 -12.45
CA GLU A 5 -3.81 -14.21 -13.82
C GLU A 5 -2.51 -13.60 -14.39
N LEU A 6 -1.61 -13.11 -13.54
CA LEU A 6 -0.27 -12.64 -13.92
C LEU A 6 0.75 -13.78 -14.05
N GLY A 7 0.35 -15.03 -13.77
CA GLY A 7 1.24 -16.20 -13.83
C GLY A 7 2.33 -16.23 -12.76
N LYS A 8 2.20 -15.41 -11.72
CA LYS A 8 3.20 -15.35 -10.63
C LYS A 8 3.20 -16.63 -9.81
N GLN A 9 4.41 -17.17 -9.58
CA GLN A 9 4.58 -18.36 -8.78
C GLN A 9 4.65 -18.02 -7.27
N PRO A 10 4.21 -18.89 -6.37
CA PRO A 10 4.20 -18.63 -4.92
C PRO A 10 5.56 -18.19 -4.36
N HIS A 11 6.65 -18.80 -4.85
CA HIS A 11 8.02 -18.52 -4.40
C HIS A 11 8.63 -17.23 -4.97
N GLU A 12 7.99 -16.61 -5.95
CA GLU A 12 8.38 -15.31 -6.51
C GLU A 12 7.73 -14.14 -5.79
N CYS A 13 6.82 -14.41 -4.86
CA CYS A 13 5.99 -13.41 -4.21
C CYS A 13 6.14 -13.43 -2.70
N ILE A 14 6.12 -12.26 -2.10
CA ILE A 14 5.96 -12.11 -0.65
C ILE A 14 4.83 -11.12 -0.34
N THR A 15 4.00 -11.48 0.63
CA THR A 15 2.94 -10.61 1.16
C THR A 15 3.29 -10.23 2.59
N ILE A 16 3.41 -8.93 2.84
CA ILE A 16 3.81 -8.37 4.15
C ILE A 16 2.64 -7.55 4.67
N SER A 17 2.25 -7.76 5.92
CA SER A 17 1.14 -7.03 6.53
C SER A 17 1.56 -6.24 7.75
N GLY A 18 0.86 -5.12 7.98
CA GLY A 18 0.81 -4.45 9.27
C GLY A 18 -0.16 -5.10 10.24
N ILE A 19 -0.84 -4.33 11.06
CA ILE A 19 -1.80 -4.81 12.05
C ILE A 19 -3.19 -4.19 11.80
N GLY A 20 -4.21 -5.01 11.88
CA GLY A 20 -5.61 -4.68 11.69
C GLY A 20 -6.36 -5.83 11.02
N CYS A 21 -7.59 -5.60 10.55
CA CYS A 21 -8.37 -6.60 9.82
C CYS A 21 -7.67 -7.06 8.54
N SER A 22 -6.94 -6.15 7.87
CA SER A 22 -6.13 -6.42 6.69
C SER A 22 -4.93 -7.35 6.92
N SER A 23 -4.47 -7.46 8.19
CA SER A 23 -3.26 -8.22 8.53
C SER A 23 -3.38 -9.72 8.30
N ASN A 24 -4.59 -10.26 8.19
CA ASN A 24 -4.81 -11.67 7.92
C ASN A 24 -4.47 -12.09 6.47
N LEU A 25 -4.33 -11.15 5.54
CA LEU A 25 -4.15 -11.46 4.13
C LEU A 25 -2.97 -12.41 3.83
N PRO A 26 -1.78 -12.26 4.45
CA PRO A 26 -0.67 -13.19 4.24
C PRO A 26 -1.00 -14.65 4.55
N GLY A 27 -1.91 -14.89 5.50
CA GLY A 27 -2.38 -16.24 5.86
C GLY A 27 -3.39 -16.85 4.87
N PHE A 28 -3.94 -16.05 3.96
CA PHE A 28 -4.93 -16.48 2.98
C PHE A 28 -4.39 -16.61 1.56
N ILE A 29 -3.15 -16.19 1.32
CA ILE A 29 -2.52 -16.25 0.01
C ILE A 29 -1.36 -17.26 0.07
N ASN A 30 -1.28 -18.14 -0.93
CA ASN A 30 -0.18 -19.09 -1.05
C ASN A 30 1.06 -18.40 -1.66
N THR A 31 1.74 -17.58 -0.85
CA THR A 31 3.02 -16.92 -1.14
C THR A 31 3.86 -16.95 0.12
N TYR A 32 5.11 -16.47 0.09
CA TYR A 32 5.76 -16.13 1.34
C TYR A 32 4.94 -15.06 2.06
N GLY A 33 4.80 -15.17 3.37
CA GLY A 33 4.02 -14.27 4.19
C GLY A 33 4.76 -13.81 5.43
N MET A 34 4.57 -12.54 5.81
CA MET A 34 5.13 -11.99 7.03
C MET A 34 4.16 -11.01 7.68
N HIS A 35 3.90 -11.18 8.98
CA HIS A 35 3.24 -10.19 9.80
C HIS A 35 4.27 -9.32 10.49
N THR A 36 4.03 -8.01 10.53
CA THR A 36 4.91 -7.05 11.18
C THR A 36 4.20 -6.34 12.32
N LEU A 37 4.84 -5.34 12.90
CA LEU A 37 4.21 -4.45 13.88
C LEU A 37 3.31 -3.43 13.19
N HIS A 38 2.39 -2.86 13.98
CA HIS A 38 1.47 -1.81 13.53
C HIS A 38 2.20 -0.64 12.89
N GLY A 39 1.86 -0.34 11.64
CA GLY A 39 2.45 0.72 10.83
C GLY A 39 3.89 0.46 10.35
N ARG A 40 4.41 -0.78 10.43
CA ARG A 40 5.81 -1.09 10.07
C ARG A 40 5.95 -1.94 8.81
N ALA A 41 4.85 -2.30 8.17
CA ALA A 41 4.87 -3.18 7.01
C ALA A 41 5.74 -2.62 5.87
N LEU A 42 5.63 -1.34 5.54
CA LEU A 42 6.40 -0.70 4.47
C LEU A 42 7.91 -0.64 4.76
N ALA A 43 8.30 -0.46 6.02
CA ALA A 43 9.71 -0.47 6.41
C ALA A 43 10.33 -1.86 6.21
N VAL A 44 9.62 -2.91 6.66
CA VAL A 44 10.04 -4.30 6.48
C VAL A 44 10.05 -4.68 5.01
N ALA A 45 9.01 -4.29 4.26
CA ALA A 45 8.91 -4.56 2.83
C ALA A 45 10.04 -3.90 2.02
N THR A 46 10.44 -2.68 2.39
CA THR A 46 11.61 -2.03 1.80
C THR A 46 12.87 -2.87 2.01
N GLY A 47 13.10 -3.35 3.23
CA GLY A 47 14.24 -4.23 3.53
C GLY A 47 14.18 -5.54 2.76
N MET A 48 13.00 -6.16 2.64
CA MET A 48 12.82 -7.38 1.85
C MET A 48 13.10 -7.17 0.36
N LYS A 49 12.61 -6.05 -0.23
CA LYS A 49 12.88 -5.71 -1.63
C LYS A 49 14.37 -5.46 -1.88
N MET A 50 15.06 -4.78 -0.95
CA MET A 50 16.51 -4.55 -1.05
C MET A 50 17.31 -5.86 -0.85
N ALA A 51 16.86 -6.76 0.01
CA ALA A 51 17.52 -8.06 0.20
C ALA A 51 17.35 -8.98 -1.02
N ASN A 52 16.18 -8.94 -1.64
CA ASN A 52 15.90 -9.69 -2.88
C ASN A 52 15.00 -8.86 -3.80
N HIS A 53 15.64 -8.12 -4.72
CA HIS A 53 14.98 -7.24 -5.67
C HIS A 53 14.20 -7.97 -6.77
N GLU A 54 14.37 -9.29 -6.92
CA GLU A 54 13.62 -10.11 -7.88
C GLU A 54 12.21 -10.48 -7.38
N LEU A 55 11.98 -10.38 -6.06
CA LEU A 55 10.66 -10.68 -5.50
C LEU A 55 9.59 -9.66 -5.91
N THR A 56 8.41 -10.18 -6.22
CA THR A 56 7.17 -9.39 -6.25
C THR A 56 6.74 -9.14 -4.81
N VAL A 57 6.90 -7.90 -4.34
CA VAL A 57 6.61 -7.52 -2.95
C VAL A 57 5.25 -6.84 -2.88
N MET A 58 4.34 -7.44 -2.14
CA MET A 58 3.02 -6.86 -1.84
C MET A 58 2.93 -6.54 -0.36
N VAL A 59 2.40 -5.38 -0.04
CA VAL A 59 2.19 -4.92 1.34
C VAL A 59 0.70 -4.69 1.55
N THR A 60 0.17 -5.15 2.67
CA THR A 60 -1.22 -4.92 3.05
C THR A 60 -1.31 -4.23 4.39
N GLY A 61 -2.16 -3.22 4.46
CA GLY A 61 -2.46 -2.48 5.69
C GLY A 61 -3.88 -1.98 5.70
N GLY A 62 -4.37 -1.54 6.84
CA GLY A 62 -5.55 -0.70 6.93
C GLY A 62 -5.16 0.78 6.84
N ASP A 63 -6.14 1.65 6.66
CA ASP A 63 -5.98 3.11 6.69
C ASP A 63 -5.35 3.59 8.01
N GLY A 64 -5.82 3.08 9.15
CA GLY A 64 -5.23 3.39 10.45
C GLY A 64 -3.79 2.86 10.62
N ASP A 65 -3.47 1.71 10.05
CA ASP A 65 -2.13 1.14 10.05
C ASP A 65 -1.17 1.97 9.17
N GLY A 66 -1.57 2.24 7.95
CA GLY A 66 -0.71 2.87 6.95
C GLY A 66 -0.60 4.38 7.06
N PHE A 67 -1.71 5.05 7.31
CA PHE A 67 -1.77 6.52 7.31
C PHE A 67 -1.71 7.14 8.71
N GLY A 68 -1.95 6.33 9.76
CA GLY A 68 -1.73 6.72 11.14
C GLY A 68 -0.28 6.52 11.54
N ILE A 69 -0.01 5.49 12.36
CA ILE A 69 1.35 5.23 12.88
C ILE A 69 2.37 4.90 11.77
N GLY A 70 1.91 4.42 10.61
CA GLY A 70 2.72 4.13 9.43
C GLY A 70 3.02 5.31 8.53
N GLY A 71 2.43 6.49 8.75
CA GLY A 71 2.47 7.63 7.83
C GLY A 71 3.88 8.06 7.42
N ASN A 72 4.84 8.02 8.33
CA ASN A 72 6.25 8.31 8.02
C ASN A 72 6.85 7.28 7.04
N HIS A 73 6.59 5.99 7.25
CA HIS A 73 7.07 4.95 6.34
C HIS A 73 6.39 5.04 4.98
N PHE A 74 5.10 5.40 4.95
CA PHE A 74 4.38 5.65 3.70
C PHE A 74 5.05 6.73 2.87
N LEU A 75 5.31 7.91 3.46
CA LEU A 75 5.99 9.01 2.78
C LEU A 75 7.38 8.60 2.27
N HIS A 76 8.19 7.95 3.13
CA HIS A 76 9.57 7.63 2.76
C HIS A 76 9.70 6.48 1.77
N THR A 77 8.74 5.56 1.69
CA THR A 77 8.72 4.50 0.70
C THR A 77 8.36 5.06 -0.69
N MET A 78 7.37 5.96 -0.75
CA MET A 78 6.99 6.66 -1.99
C MET A 78 8.13 7.47 -2.58
N ARG A 79 8.72 8.39 -1.77
CA ARG A 79 9.79 9.28 -2.26
C ARG A 79 11.07 8.55 -2.70
N ARG A 80 11.25 7.30 -2.26
CA ARG A 80 12.36 6.42 -2.69
C ARG A 80 12.01 5.59 -3.91
N ASN A 81 10.77 5.64 -4.36
CA ASN A 81 10.23 4.80 -5.43
C ASN A 81 10.61 3.33 -5.25
N VAL A 82 10.38 2.77 -4.05
CA VAL A 82 10.64 1.36 -3.79
C VAL A 82 9.70 0.51 -4.62
N ASP A 83 10.23 -0.44 -5.38
CA ASP A 83 9.45 -1.31 -6.26
C ASP A 83 8.62 -2.32 -5.47
N LEU A 84 7.43 -1.90 -5.06
CA LEU A 84 6.44 -2.70 -4.33
C LEU A 84 5.01 -2.17 -4.52
N THR A 85 4.04 -3.05 -4.26
CA THR A 85 2.62 -2.68 -4.29
C THR A 85 2.06 -2.59 -2.88
N TYR A 86 1.60 -1.40 -2.49
CA TYR A 86 0.93 -1.17 -1.22
C TYR A 86 -0.59 -1.14 -1.41
N ILE A 87 -1.28 -2.10 -0.80
CA ILE A 87 -2.73 -2.29 -0.84
C ILE A 87 -3.27 -1.87 0.52
N VAL A 88 -3.98 -0.74 0.57
CA VAL A 88 -4.62 -0.26 1.80
C VAL A 88 -6.08 -0.62 1.78
N MET A 89 -6.52 -1.41 2.75
CA MET A 89 -7.94 -1.73 2.97
C MET A 89 -8.56 -0.62 3.80
N ASP A 90 -9.01 0.43 3.10
CA ASP A 90 -9.60 1.62 3.72
C ASP A 90 -11.06 1.37 4.09
N ASN A 91 -11.32 1.31 5.39
CA ASN A 91 -12.66 1.18 5.95
C ASN A 91 -13.05 2.38 6.81
N GLN A 92 -12.19 3.40 6.89
CA GLN A 92 -12.37 4.66 7.60
C GLN A 92 -12.67 4.52 9.10
N ILE A 93 -12.17 3.43 9.71
CA ILE A 93 -12.33 3.18 11.15
C ILE A 93 -11.30 2.14 11.64
N TYR A 94 -10.87 2.21 12.88
CA TYR A 94 -10.13 1.11 13.52
C TYR A 94 -11.09 -0.05 13.85
N GLY A 95 -11.30 -0.97 12.91
CA GLY A 95 -12.26 -2.07 13.06
C GLY A 95 -11.80 -3.14 14.06
N LEU A 96 -10.51 -3.52 14.06
CA LEU A 96 -9.98 -4.57 14.93
C LEU A 96 -10.11 -4.22 16.43
N THR A 97 -9.90 -2.95 16.77
CA THR A 97 -9.97 -2.45 18.15
C THR A 97 -11.35 -1.95 18.54
N THR A 98 -12.37 -2.33 17.78
CA THR A 98 -13.80 -2.14 18.06
C THR A 98 -14.37 -0.74 17.80
N GLY A 99 -13.77 0.04 16.87
CA GLY A 99 -14.48 1.15 16.24
C GLY A 99 -14.06 2.55 16.68
N GLN A 100 -12.77 2.79 16.91
CA GLN A 100 -12.24 4.15 17.07
C GLN A 100 -12.12 4.83 15.69
N THR A 101 -12.13 6.16 15.66
CA THR A 101 -11.85 6.94 14.45
C THR A 101 -10.42 6.68 13.97
N SER A 102 -10.27 6.49 12.67
CA SER A 102 -8.98 6.33 11.97
C SER A 102 -8.57 7.65 11.28
N PRO A 103 -7.36 7.77 10.75
CA PRO A 103 -6.93 8.97 10.04
C PRO A 103 -7.78 9.34 8.82
N THR A 104 -8.56 8.42 8.26
CA THR A 104 -9.46 8.67 7.12
C THR A 104 -10.92 8.83 7.53
N SER A 105 -11.24 8.73 8.83
CA SER A 105 -12.60 8.95 9.35
C SER A 105 -13.05 10.39 9.12
N ALA A 106 -14.30 10.54 8.71
CA ALA A 106 -14.87 11.87 8.46
C ALA A 106 -14.87 12.75 9.70
N LEU A 107 -14.72 14.06 9.50
CA LEU A 107 -14.95 15.07 10.53
C LEU A 107 -16.37 14.92 11.06
N GLY A 108 -16.54 14.95 12.39
CA GLY A 108 -17.82 14.78 13.04
C GLY A 108 -18.33 13.34 13.16
N MET A 109 -17.57 12.32 12.71
CA MET A 109 -17.96 10.92 12.84
C MET A 109 -18.05 10.51 14.31
N GLU A 110 -19.22 10.08 14.75
CA GLU A 110 -19.48 9.63 16.12
C GLU A 110 -19.05 8.17 16.29
N THR A 111 -18.28 7.91 17.33
CA THR A 111 -17.88 6.56 17.77
C THR A 111 -17.90 6.45 19.28
N LYS A 112 -17.65 5.26 19.84
CA LYS A 112 -17.54 5.08 21.29
C LYS A 112 -16.44 5.93 21.93
N SER A 113 -15.35 6.19 21.21
CA SER A 113 -14.23 7.01 21.70
C SER A 113 -14.36 8.49 21.35
N THR A 114 -15.25 8.83 20.45
CA THR A 114 -15.53 10.21 20.01
C THR A 114 -17.04 10.47 20.02
N PRO A 115 -17.69 10.48 21.19
CA PRO A 115 -19.14 10.62 21.29
C PRO A 115 -19.66 12.00 20.83
N GLU A 116 -18.80 13.02 20.87
CA GLU A 116 -19.09 14.37 20.39
C GLU A 116 -18.67 14.58 18.91
N GLY A 117 -18.31 13.49 18.24
CA GLY A 117 -17.80 13.50 16.87
C GLY A 117 -16.27 13.60 16.75
N ASN A 118 -15.75 13.14 15.63
CA ASN A 118 -14.33 13.25 15.29
C ASN A 118 -13.96 14.73 15.05
N LEU A 119 -12.92 15.21 15.72
CA LEU A 119 -12.43 16.60 15.63
C LEU A 119 -11.32 16.79 14.59
N GLU A 120 -10.80 15.69 14.02
CA GLU A 120 -9.68 15.70 13.10
C GLU A 120 -10.17 15.67 11.65
N ASN A 121 -9.48 16.43 10.77
CA ASN A 121 -9.73 16.37 9.35
C ASN A 121 -9.17 15.05 8.78
N PRO A 122 -9.91 14.35 7.90
CA PRO A 122 -9.45 13.12 7.32
C PRO A 122 -8.25 13.34 6.38
N ILE A 123 -7.30 12.40 6.45
CA ILE A 123 -6.25 12.29 5.44
C ILE A 123 -6.89 11.78 4.14
N ASN A 124 -6.58 12.47 3.04
CA ASN A 124 -6.87 11.96 1.70
C ASN A 124 -5.60 11.29 1.13
N PRO A 125 -5.57 9.96 1.00
CA PRO A 125 -4.37 9.25 0.57
C PRO A 125 -4.01 9.49 -0.90
N MET A 126 -4.98 9.83 -1.76
CA MET A 126 -4.74 9.98 -3.19
C MET A 126 -3.82 11.15 -3.52
N PRO A 127 -4.17 12.43 -3.20
CA PRO A 127 -3.27 13.55 -3.43
C PRO A 127 -1.98 13.43 -2.60
N LEU A 128 -2.06 12.89 -1.37
CA LEU A 128 -0.87 12.69 -0.56
C LEU A 128 0.14 11.75 -1.24
N ALA A 129 -0.32 10.66 -1.84
CA ALA A 129 0.53 9.72 -2.56
C ALA A 129 1.15 10.34 -3.82
N MET A 130 0.35 11.05 -4.61
CA MET A 130 0.82 11.71 -5.82
C MET A 130 1.88 12.76 -5.53
N VAL A 131 1.64 13.64 -4.56
CA VAL A 131 2.59 14.69 -4.14
C VAL A 131 3.80 14.07 -3.43
N GLY A 132 3.62 12.97 -2.72
CA GLY A 132 4.68 12.20 -2.06
C GLY A 132 5.63 11.47 -3.00
N GLY A 133 5.33 11.41 -4.31
CA GLY A 133 6.19 10.84 -5.33
C GLY A 133 5.87 9.39 -5.71
N ALA A 134 4.69 8.88 -5.34
CA ALA A 134 4.24 7.57 -5.83
C ALA A 134 4.12 7.58 -7.36
N THR A 135 4.62 6.53 -8.00
CA THR A 135 4.65 6.43 -9.47
C THR A 135 3.42 5.72 -10.04
N PHE A 136 2.64 5.05 -9.19
CA PHE A 136 1.32 4.52 -9.52
C PHE A 136 0.36 4.75 -8.36
N VAL A 137 -0.77 5.41 -8.63
CA VAL A 137 -1.79 5.72 -7.61
C VAL A 137 -3.17 5.34 -8.15
N ALA A 138 -3.82 4.41 -7.48
CA ALA A 138 -5.15 3.92 -7.86
C ALA A 138 -6.07 3.79 -6.65
N ARG A 139 -7.36 3.86 -6.92
CA ARG A 139 -8.41 3.57 -5.94
C ARG A 139 -9.34 2.51 -6.47
N ALA A 140 -9.75 1.61 -5.60
CA ALA A 140 -10.67 0.53 -5.95
C ALA A 140 -11.77 0.38 -4.90
N TYR A 141 -12.76 -0.45 -5.21
CA TYR A 141 -13.88 -0.75 -4.31
C TYR A 141 -14.15 -2.25 -4.28
N THR A 142 -14.19 -2.84 -3.11
CA THR A 142 -14.40 -4.29 -2.92
C THR A 142 -15.73 -4.79 -3.50
N GLY A 143 -16.73 -3.93 -3.60
CA GLY A 143 -18.01 -4.25 -4.25
C GLY A 143 -17.92 -4.40 -5.78
N GLN A 144 -16.80 -4.04 -6.42
CA GLN A 144 -16.54 -4.19 -7.85
C GLN A 144 -15.33 -5.12 -8.08
N GLN A 145 -15.49 -6.40 -7.78
CA GLN A 145 -14.41 -7.39 -7.76
C GLN A 145 -13.60 -7.49 -9.05
N ALA A 146 -14.24 -7.49 -10.22
CA ALA A 146 -13.53 -7.57 -11.50
C ALA A 146 -12.61 -6.37 -11.70
N HIS A 147 -13.11 -5.16 -11.45
CA HIS A 147 -12.36 -3.92 -11.54
C HIS A 147 -11.20 -3.89 -10.52
N LEU A 148 -11.44 -4.30 -9.27
CA LEU A 148 -10.37 -4.43 -8.27
C LEU A 148 -9.25 -5.37 -8.73
N VAL A 149 -9.60 -6.52 -9.32
CA VAL A 149 -8.59 -7.47 -9.84
C VAL A 149 -7.75 -6.83 -10.95
N ASP A 150 -8.39 -6.09 -11.87
CA ASP A 150 -7.68 -5.43 -12.97
C ASP A 150 -6.76 -4.30 -12.46
N ILE A 151 -7.20 -3.52 -11.49
CA ILE A 151 -6.36 -2.51 -10.83
C ILE A 151 -5.16 -3.16 -10.12
N LEU A 152 -5.38 -4.25 -9.39
CA LEU A 152 -4.31 -4.97 -8.71
C LEU A 152 -3.29 -5.56 -9.69
N LYS A 153 -3.73 -6.08 -10.85
CA LYS A 153 -2.81 -6.56 -11.89
C LYS A 153 -1.93 -5.42 -12.42
N GLN A 154 -2.51 -4.27 -12.69
CA GLN A 154 -1.78 -3.09 -13.16
C GLN A 154 -0.76 -2.64 -12.09
N ALA A 155 -1.19 -2.51 -10.83
CA ALA A 155 -0.33 -2.10 -9.73
C ALA A 155 0.85 -3.07 -9.48
N ILE A 156 0.60 -4.38 -9.54
CA ILE A 156 1.64 -5.43 -9.34
C ILE A 156 2.62 -5.48 -10.53
N SER A 157 2.17 -5.13 -11.72
CA SER A 157 3.01 -5.10 -12.93
C SER A 157 3.77 -3.80 -13.10
N HIS A 158 3.37 -2.74 -12.39
CA HIS A 158 4.07 -1.46 -12.42
C HIS A 158 5.45 -1.58 -11.76
N LYS A 159 6.46 -0.96 -12.36
CA LYS A 159 7.82 -0.88 -11.80
C LYS A 159 7.97 0.40 -10.99
N GLY A 160 8.02 0.28 -9.68
CA GLY A 160 8.08 1.40 -8.73
C GLY A 160 7.05 1.28 -7.62
N PHE A 161 6.87 2.36 -6.86
CA PHE A 161 5.91 2.37 -5.76
C PHE A 161 4.48 2.52 -6.27
N SER A 162 3.66 1.50 -6.00
CA SER A 162 2.23 1.50 -6.32
C SER A 162 1.38 1.60 -5.04
N LEU A 163 0.49 2.59 -4.97
CA LEU A 163 -0.59 2.64 -4.00
C LEU A 163 -1.89 2.16 -4.64
N VAL A 164 -2.57 1.24 -3.99
CA VAL A 164 -3.97 0.91 -4.26
C VAL A 164 -4.79 1.12 -2.98
N ASP A 165 -5.52 2.22 -2.93
CA ASP A 165 -6.48 2.54 -1.88
C ASP A 165 -7.80 1.80 -2.16
N VAL A 166 -8.17 0.85 -1.30
CA VAL A 166 -9.31 -0.05 -1.54
C VAL A 166 -10.40 0.22 -0.53
N PHE A 167 -11.49 0.85 -0.96
CA PHE A 167 -12.68 0.96 -0.13
C PHE A 167 -13.20 -0.41 0.26
N SER A 168 -13.06 -0.71 1.55
CA SER A 168 -13.42 -2.00 2.17
C SER A 168 -14.29 -1.78 3.40
N PRO A 169 -15.59 -1.47 3.22
CA PRO A 169 -16.48 -1.05 4.30
C PRO A 169 -16.50 -1.98 5.49
N CYS A 170 -16.35 -1.43 6.70
CA CYS A 170 -16.51 -2.16 7.94
C CYS A 170 -17.99 -2.29 8.29
N VAL A 171 -18.57 -3.47 8.06
CA VAL A 171 -20.01 -3.71 8.30
C VAL A 171 -20.41 -3.68 9.77
N THR A 172 -19.45 -3.82 10.68
CA THR A 172 -19.70 -3.89 12.11
C THR A 172 -19.70 -2.51 12.77
N TYR A 173 -18.70 -1.68 12.49
CA TYR A 173 -18.47 -0.45 13.25
C TYR A 173 -18.68 0.83 12.45
N ASN A 174 -18.45 0.84 11.13
CA ASN A 174 -18.73 2.00 10.28
C ASN A 174 -20.15 1.87 9.71
N LYS A 175 -21.07 2.72 10.17
CA LYS A 175 -22.48 2.73 9.72
C LYS A 175 -22.75 3.78 8.65
N ASP A 176 -21.82 4.71 8.44
CA ASP A 176 -21.95 5.81 7.50
C ASP A 176 -21.49 5.40 6.10
N ASN A 177 -20.26 4.90 5.98
CA ASN A 177 -19.65 4.53 4.72
C ASN A 177 -19.86 3.05 4.41
N THR A 178 -21.12 2.66 4.17
CA THR A 178 -21.52 1.28 3.90
C THR A 178 -21.25 0.86 2.45
N TYR A 179 -21.38 -0.44 2.15
CA TYR A 179 -21.35 -0.94 0.76
C TYR A 179 -22.35 -0.23 -0.16
N GLN A 180 -23.55 0.03 0.34
CA GLN A 180 -24.59 0.73 -0.44
C GLN A 180 -24.22 2.19 -0.66
N TRP A 181 -23.66 2.84 0.35
CA TRP A 181 -23.20 4.23 0.26
C TRP A 181 -22.15 4.40 -0.84
N PHE A 182 -21.12 3.55 -0.85
CA PHE A 182 -20.10 3.57 -1.90
C PHE A 182 -20.66 3.17 -3.27
N LYS A 183 -21.50 2.12 -3.34
CA LYS A 183 -22.08 1.65 -4.61
C LYS A 183 -22.82 2.75 -5.36
N ALA A 184 -23.48 3.64 -4.66
CA ALA A 184 -24.21 4.76 -5.26
C ALA A 184 -23.29 5.87 -5.81
N ARG A 185 -22.06 5.98 -5.29
CA ARG A 185 -21.18 7.13 -5.49
C ARG A 185 -19.94 6.84 -6.34
N VAL A 186 -19.44 5.61 -6.35
CA VAL A 186 -18.23 5.28 -7.10
C VAL A 186 -18.43 5.38 -8.60
N LYS A 187 -17.51 6.08 -9.28
CA LYS A 187 -17.47 6.27 -10.74
C LYS A 187 -16.11 5.83 -11.26
N LYS A 188 -16.08 5.05 -12.31
CA LYS A 188 -14.84 4.60 -12.91
C LYS A 188 -14.21 5.70 -13.74
N LEU A 189 -12.92 5.94 -13.54
CA LEU A 189 -12.14 6.89 -14.32
C LEU A 189 -12.05 6.49 -15.80
N GLU A 190 -12.04 5.20 -16.07
CA GLU A 190 -12.02 4.64 -17.42
C GLU A 190 -13.24 5.09 -18.22
N ASP A 191 -14.40 5.25 -17.58
CA ASP A 191 -15.65 5.68 -18.24
C ASP A 191 -15.66 7.20 -18.54
N SER A 192 -14.73 7.97 -17.92
CA SER A 192 -14.64 9.44 -18.07
C SER A 192 -13.59 9.90 -19.09
N GLY A 193 -12.83 8.98 -19.69
CA GLY A 193 -11.72 9.32 -20.57
C GLY A 193 -10.55 9.99 -19.84
N HIS A 194 -10.37 9.71 -18.54
CA HIS A 194 -9.27 10.26 -17.74
C HIS A 194 -7.90 9.87 -18.28
N ASP A 195 -7.02 10.86 -18.47
CA ASP A 195 -5.61 10.66 -18.79
C ASP A 195 -4.81 10.49 -17.49
N ARG A 196 -4.40 9.26 -17.21
CA ARG A 196 -3.62 8.90 -16.02
C ARG A 196 -2.18 9.44 -16.03
N THR A 197 -1.73 10.05 -17.12
CA THR A 197 -0.41 10.69 -17.22
C THR A 197 -0.47 12.20 -16.98
N ASP A 198 -1.67 12.79 -16.91
CA ASP A 198 -1.88 14.19 -16.52
C ASP A 198 -1.95 14.32 -15.00
N PHE A 199 -0.84 14.79 -14.42
CA PHE A 199 -0.70 14.93 -12.96
C PHE A 199 -1.72 15.89 -12.33
N HIS A 200 -2.02 17.00 -12.99
CA HIS A 200 -2.96 17.99 -12.45
C HIS A 200 -4.39 17.46 -12.50
N SER A 201 -4.79 16.87 -13.60
CA SER A 201 -6.08 16.18 -13.72
C SER A 201 -6.23 15.05 -12.69
N ALA A 202 -5.16 14.28 -12.46
CA ALA A 202 -5.14 13.23 -11.44
C ALA A 202 -5.35 13.79 -10.02
N LEU A 203 -4.68 14.90 -9.68
CA LEU A 203 -4.85 15.59 -8.39
C LEU A 203 -6.29 16.08 -8.21
N ASP A 204 -6.86 16.75 -9.20
CA ASP A 204 -8.23 17.24 -9.14
C ASP A 204 -9.22 16.09 -8.90
N LYS A 205 -9.05 14.97 -9.62
CA LYS A 205 -9.84 13.75 -9.41
C LYS A 205 -9.61 13.16 -8.02
N GLY A 206 -8.38 13.21 -7.51
CA GLY A 206 -8.01 12.71 -6.18
C GLY A 206 -8.74 13.43 -5.04
N TYR A 207 -9.09 14.70 -5.22
CA TYR A 207 -9.86 15.48 -4.25
C TYR A 207 -11.38 15.28 -4.36
N MET A 208 -11.88 14.66 -5.42
CA MET A 208 -13.32 14.44 -5.56
C MET A 208 -13.86 13.48 -4.49
N TRP A 209 -14.84 13.96 -3.76
CA TRP A 209 -15.52 13.24 -2.68
C TRP A 209 -16.99 13.67 -2.61
N GLY A 210 -17.85 12.91 -1.95
CA GLY A 210 -19.26 13.22 -1.79
C GLY A 210 -20.12 12.43 -2.77
N ASP A 211 -20.87 13.07 -3.66
CA ASP A 211 -21.83 12.42 -4.55
C ASP A 211 -21.18 11.61 -5.66
N GLU A 212 -19.96 11.98 -6.06
CA GLU A 212 -19.16 11.23 -7.03
C GLU A 212 -17.75 10.99 -6.48
N ILE A 213 -17.37 9.73 -6.39
CA ILE A 213 -16.07 9.30 -5.89
C ILE A 213 -15.39 8.50 -7.00
N PRO A 214 -14.34 9.05 -7.62
CA PRO A 214 -13.62 8.33 -8.67
C PRO A 214 -12.91 7.08 -8.12
N ILE A 215 -12.97 6.00 -8.91
CA ILE A 215 -12.17 4.79 -8.73
C ILE A 215 -11.51 4.44 -10.06
N GLY A 216 -10.35 3.80 -10.03
CA GLY A 216 -9.53 3.50 -11.22
C GLY A 216 -8.09 3.92 -10.99
N VAL A 217 -7.30 3.99 -12.05
CA VAL A 217 -5.94 4.50 -12.01
C VAL A 217 -5.96 6.02 -12.17
N PHE A 218 -5.56 6.74 -11.13
CA PHE A 218 -5.50 8.20 -11.13
C PHE A 218 -4.25 8.73 -11.78
N TRP A 219 -3.09 8.15 -11.39
CA TRP A 219 -1.78 8.60 -11.80
C TRP A 219 -0.87 7.42 -12.10
N GLN A 220 -0.12 7.51 -13.19
CA GLN A 220 0.93 6.57 -13.54
C GLN A 220 2.04 7.28 -14.32
N ARG A 221 3.29 7.02 -13.91
CA ARG A 221 4.50 7.41 -14.65
C ARG A 221 5.51 6.27 -14.62
N GLU A 222 6.30 6.15 -15.70
CA GLU A 222 7.24 5.03 -15.90
C GLU A 222 8.69 5.50 -16.14
N ASP A 223 8.92 6.80 -16.05
CA ASP A 223 10.19 7.45 -16.38
C ASP A 223 11.16 7.58 -15.20
N LEU A 224 10.76 7.14 -13.99
CA LEU A 224 11.62 7.18 -12.81
C LEU A 224 12.21 5.81 -12.49
N PRO A 225 13.54 5.74 -12.25
CA PRO A 225 14.16 4.52 -11.75
C PRO A 225 13.67 4.20 -10.32
N THR A 226 13.67 2.94 -9.98
CA THR A 226 13.36 2.48 -8.63
C THR A 226 14.57 2.60 -7.71
N LEU A 227 14.36 2.51 -6.38
CA LEU A 227 15.47 2.50 -5.43
C LEU A 227 16.48 1.39 -5.73
N ASN A 228 16.02 0.20 -6.09
CA ASN A 228 16.91 -0.91 -6.41
C ASN A 228 17.63 -0.75 -7.75
N ASP A 229 17.11 0.03 -8.71
CA ASP A 229 17.83 0.38 -9.94
C ASP A 229 18.95 1.41 -9.68
N LEU A 230 18.83 2.20 -8.62
CA LEU A 230 19.79 3.25 -8.24
C LEU A 230 20.85 2.77 -7.24
N GLU A 231 20.69 1.60 -6.63
CA GLU A 231 21.58 1.07 -5.60
C GLU A 231 22.72 0.27 -6.24
N PRO A 232 23.95 0.84 -6.33
CA PRO A 232 25.04 0.19 -7.06
C PRO A 232 25.40 -1.21 -6.56
N VAL A 233 25.18 -1.47 -5.27
CA VAL A 233 25.47 -2.79 -4.70
C VAL A 233 24.57 -3.90 -5.28
N LEU A 234 23.44 -3.54 -5.90
CA LEU A 234 22.51 -4.49 -6.52
C LEU A 234 22.82 -4.77 -8.00
N ASP A 235 23.66 -3.96 -8.66
CA ASP A 235 23.96 -4.10 -10.08
C ASP A 235 24.69 -5.40 -10.44
N GLU A 236 25.46 -5.95 -9.48
CA GLU A 236 26.26 -7.14 -9.71
C GLU A 236 25.91 -8.27 -8.73
N GLY A 237 25.91 -9.49 -9.20
CA GLY A 237 25.88 -10.71 -8.38
C GLY A 237 24.52 -11.16 -7.87
N GLY A 238 23.40 -10.67 -8.42
CA GLY A 238 22.04 -11.08 -8.06
C GLY A 238 21.60 -10.60 -6.66
N PRO A 239 20.53 -11.17 -6.09
CA PRO A 239 19.99 -10.74 -4.80
C PRO A 239 20.98 -10.84 -3.63
N LEU A 240 21.02 -9.82 -2.77
CA LEU A 240 21.90 -9.79 -1.59
C LEU A 240 21.70 -10.99 -0.67
N ALA A 241 20.47 -11.48 -0.56
CA ALA A 241 20.12 -12.63 0.28
C ALA A 241 20.85 -13.94 -0.13
N TYR A 242 21.35 -14.03 -1.35
CA TYR A 242 22.07 -15.20 -1.87
C TYR A 242 23.57 -15.00 -1.97
N ARG A 243 24.05 -13.78 -1.74
CA ARG A 243 25.48 -13.48 -1.81
C ARG A 243 26.21 -13.97 -0.58
N THR A 244 27.42 -14.49 -0.78
CA THR A 244 28.35 -14.74 0.32
C THR A 244 28.95 -13.41 0.79
N LEU A 245 29.16 -13.24 2.07
CA LEU A 245 29.81 -12.04 2.60
C LEU A 245 31.28 -11.88 2.14
N GLY A 246 31.88 -12.95 1.61
CA GLY A 246 33.27 -12.94 1.13
C GLY A 246 34.30 -12.75 2.24
N ILE A 247 33.89 -12.82 3.51
CA ILE A 247 34.79 -12.72 4.68
C ILE A 247 35.09 -14.10 5.24
N THR A 248 36.33 -14.31 5.66
CA THR A 248 36.75 -15.51 6.37
C THR A 248 36.25 -15.49 7.82
N LYS A 249 36.23 -16.68 8.47
CA LYS A 249 35.90 -16.75 9.89
C LYS A 249 36.79 -15.86 10.75
N THR A 250 38.11 -15.83 10.47
CA THR A 250 39.07 -15.01 11.19
C THR A 250 38.77 -13.51 11.07
N GLN A 251 38.39 -13.05 9.88
CA GLN A 251 37.93 -11.66 9.67
C GLN A 251 36.64 -11.34 10.42
N SER A 252 35.69 -12.26 10.40
CA SER A 252 34.45 -12.14 11.17
C SER A 252 34.73 -12.07 12.67
N ASP A 253 35.57 -12.95 13.21
CA ASP A 253 35.94 -12.98 14.62
C ASP A 253 36.69 -11.69 15.04
N SER A 254 37.54 -11.14 14.15
CA SER A 254 38.20 -9.85 14.38
C SER A 254 37.23 -8.68 14.47
N LEU A 255 36.27 -8.61 13.51
CA LEU A 255 35.23 -7.57 13.52
C LEU A 255 34.34 -7.65 14.76
N MET A 256 33.99 -8.86 15.20
CA MET A 256 33.23 -9.05 16.43
C MET A 256 34.00 -8.62 17.66
N ALA A 257 35.31 -8.88 17.72
CA ALA A 257 36.18 -8.46 18.86
C ALA A 257 36.34 -6.95 18.95
N GLU A 258 36.29 -6.22 17.82
CA GLU A 258 36.34 -4.75 17.81
C GLU A 258 35.01 -4.10 18.32
N MET A 259 33.93 -4.86 18.35
CA MET A 259 32.60 -4.38 18.80
C MET A 259 32.33 -4.69 20.29
N MET A 260 33.19 -5.48 20.92
CA MET A 260 33.11 -5.88 22.34
C MET A 260 33.99 -5.02 23.23
#